data_46f989609b48e71758230effe9579e72
#
_entry.id   46f989609b48e71758230effe9579e72
#
_cell.length_a   1.000
_cell.length_b   1.000
_cell.length_c   1.000
_cell.angle_alpha   90.00
_cell.angle_beta   90.00
_cell.angle_gamma   90.00
#
_symmetry.space_group_name_H-M   'P 1'
#
loop_
_entity.id
_entity.type
_entity.pdbx_description
1 polymer ?
#
loop_
_entity_poly.entity_id
_entity_poly.type
_entity_poly.pdbx_seq_one_letter_code
_entity_poly.pdbx_strand_id
1 'polypeptide(L)'
;MSLRRTVVSRALRGLAVLVAGLAVSAAMAQPKPLRILVGFPPGGGTDAIARTLSERLKDALGVAVVVENRPGAGGQIAAQVLKASPPDGTTVFLTHDHTISILPLVVKNPGYQPDHDFVP
;
A
#
# COMPACT_ATOMS: atom_id res chain seq x y z
N MET A 1 22.47 -53.74 17.25
CA MET A 1 21.75 -52.68 17.97
C MET A 1 21.96 -51.26 17.36
N SER A 2 22.73 -51.10 16.29
CA SER A 2 23.08 -49.81 15.69
C SER A 2 22.13 -49.31 14.57
N LEU A 3 21.48 -50.21 13.81
CA LEU A 3 20.62 -49.86 12.69
C LEU A 3 19.36 -49.05 13.08
N ARG A 4 18.75 -49.36 14.21
CA ARG A 4 17.53 -48.67 14.68
C ARG A 4 17.80 -47.19 15.03
N ARG A 5 18.96 -46.88 15.59
CA ARG A 5 19.35 -45.48 15.94
C ARG A 5 19.53 -44.59 14.74
N THR A 6 20.08 -45.18 13.65
CA THR A 6 20.35 -44.42 12.39
C THR A 6 19.08 -44.11 11.62
N VAL A 7 18.08 -45.00 11.63
CA VAL A 7 16.80 -44.78 10.95
C VAL A 7 15.98 -43.71 11.68
N VAL A 8 15.92 -43.74 13.01
CA VAL A 8 15.18 -42.77 13.83
C VAL A 8 15.77 -41.35 13.68
N SER A 9 17.13 -41.23 13.65
CA SER A 9 17.77 -39.91 13.50
C SER A 9 17.59 -39.31 12.11
N ARG A 10 17.46 -40.11 11.06
CA ARG A 10 17.16 -39.66 9.69
C ARG A 10 15.71 -39.20 9.56
N ALA A 11 14.77 -39.92 10.17
CA ALA A 11 13.35 -39.55 10.19
C ALA A 11 13.11 -38.22 10.95
N LEU A 12 13.77 -38.05 12.10
CA LEU A 12 13.69 -36.79 12.87
C LEU A 12 14.27 -35.58 12.13
N ARG A 13 15.37 -35.77 11.39
CA ARG A 13 15.95 -34.69 10.56
C ARG A 13 15.07 -34.35 9.37
N GLY A 14 14.42 -35.31 8.73
CA GLY A 14 13.46 -35.09 7.66
C GLY A 14 12.22 -34.31 8.14
N LEU A 15 11.70 -34.66 9.30
CA LEU A 15 10.54 -33.96 9.89
C LEU A 15 10.89 -32.52 10.29
N ALA A 16 12.08 -32.25 10.83
CA ALA A 16 12.54 -30.92 11.20
C ALA A 16 12.68 -30.00 9.98
N VAL A 17 13.17 -30.49 8.85
CA VAL A 17 13.26 -29.72 7.61
C VAL A 17 11.88 -29.41 7.03
N LEU A 18 10.94 -30.33 7.12
CA LEU A 18 9.57 -30.15 6.64
C LEU A 18 8.81 -29.11 7.46
N VAL A 19 8.95 -29.12 8.78
CA VAL A 19 8.36 -28.14 9.69
C VAL A 19 8.99 -26.74 9.50
N ALA A 20 10.30 -26.66 9.29
CA ALA A 20 10.97 -25.39 9.01
C ALA A 20 10.53 -24.78 7.65
N GLY A 21 10.30 -25.60 6.63
CA GLY A 21 9.77 -25.16 5.33
C GLY A 21 8.35 -24.58 5.41
N LEU A 22 7.47 -25.16 6.23
CA LEU A 22 6.12 -24.66 6.44
C LEU A 22 6.08 -23.33 7.23
N ALA A 23 6.99 -23.16 8.19
CA ALA A 23 7.08 -21.91 8.96
C ALA A 23 7.53 -20.71 8.11
N VAL A 24 8.41 -20.92 7.13
CA VAL A 24 8.87 -19.85 6.21
C VAL A 24 7.75 -19.40 5.26
N SER A 25 6.87 -20.31 4.82
CA SER A 25 5.75 -19.98 3.95
C SER A 25 4.68 -19.09 4.65
N ALA A 26 4.49 -19.26 5.95
CA ALA A 26 3.53 -18.46 6.72
C ALA A 26 4.00 -17.01 6.96
N ALA A 27 5.32 -16.75 6.90
CA ALA A 27 5.88 -15.41 7.10
C ALA A 27 5.70 -14.46 5.90
N MET A 28 5.27 -14.97 4.72
CA MET A 28 5.16 -14.19 3.47
C MET A 28 3.77 -13.61 3.19
N ALA A 29 2.79 -13.85 4.03
CA ALA A 29 1.41 -13.44 3.80
C ALA A 29 0.99 -12.22 4.64
N GLN A 30 1.86 -11.21 4.79
CA GLN A 30 1.41 -9.96 5.39
C GLN A 30 0.55 -9.20 4.38
N PRO A 31 -0.66 -8.73 4.78
CA PRO A 31 -1.51 -7.95 3.89
C PRO A 31 -0.78 -6.68 3.47
N LYS A 32 -0.91 -6.33 2.19
CA LYS A 32 -0.31 -5.12 1.66
C LYS A 32 -0.83 -3.90 2.41
N PRO A 33 0.03 -2.94 2.78
CA PRO A 33 -0.41 -1.71 3.41
C PRO A 33 -1.25 -0.87 2.45
N LEU A 34 -2.26 -0.19 2.99
CA LEU A 34 -3.00 0.84 2.26
C LEU A 34 -2.16 2.12 2.25
N ARG A 35 -1.95 2.72 1.09
CA ARG A 35 -1.27 4.01 0.93
C ARG A 35 -2.28 5.11 0.65
N ILE A 36 -2.22 6.20 1.42
CA ILE A 36 -2.99 7.42 1.18
C ILE A 36 -2.04 8.46 0.60
N LEU A 37 -2.14 8.74 -0.70
CA LEU A 37 -1.39 9.82 -1.34
C LEU A 37 -2.04 11.16 -0.99
N VAL A 38 -1.21 12.15 -0.69
CA VAL A 38 -1.62 13.53 -0.42
C VAL A 38 -0.79 14.46 -1.28
N GLY A 39 -1.45 15.26 -2.13
CA GLY A 39 -0.79 16.15 -3.09
C GLY A 39 -0.27 17.47 -2.50
N PHE A 40 -0.20 17.57 -1.16
CA PHE A 40 0.15 18.80 -0.44
C PHE A 40 1.19 18.52 0.63
N PRO A 41 1.92 19.57 1.10
CA PRO A 41 2.95 19.41 2.11
C PRO A 41 2.42 18.82 3.44
N PRO A 42 3.25 18.07 4.17
CA PRO A 42 2.90 17.59 5.49
C PRO A 42 2.64 18.77 6.46
N GLY A 43 1.72 18.57 7.40
CA GLY A 43 1.31 19.60 8.37
C GLY A 43 0.21 20.53 7.89
N GLY A 44 -0.22 20.44 6.62
CA GLY A 44 -1.38 21.18 6.12
C GLY A 44 -2.71 20.50 6.48
N GLY A 45 -3.84 21.17 6.18
CA GLY A 45 -5.18 20.67 6.49
C GLY A 45 -5.48 19.30 5.87
N THR A 46 -5.10 19.10 4.60
CA THR A 46 -5.28 17.82 3.91
C THR A 46 -4.46 16.70 4.54
N ASP A 47 -3.24 16.99 4.97
CA ASP A 47 -2.38 16.03 5.69
C ASP A 47 -2.99 15.65 7.05
N ALA A 48 -3.51 16.62 7.79
CA ALA A 48 -4.18 16.37 9.07
C ALA A 48 -5.40 15.45 8.91
N ILE A 49 -6.21 15.69 7.88
CA ILE A 49 -7.36 14.84 7.54
C ILE A 49 -6.89 13.43 7.16
N ALA A 50 -5.86 13.31 6.30
CA ALA A 50 -5.30 12.04 5.88
C ALA A 50 -4.81 11.21 7.06
N ARG A 51 -4.10 11.82 8.01
CA ARG A 51 -3.60 11.14 9.21
C ARG A 51 -4.72 10.70 10.15
N THR A 52 -5.72 11.56 10.38
CA THR A 52 -6.91 11.18 11.16
C THR A 52 -7.65 10.02 10.52
N LEU A 53 -7.81 10.04 9.19
CA LEU A 53 -8.44 8.97 8.43
C LEU A 53 -7.61 7.68 8.50
N SER A 54 -6.28 7.78 8.41
CA SER A 54 -5.38 6.62 8.45
C SER A 54 -5.49 5.83 9.76
N GLU A 55 -5.62 6.49 10.90
CA GLU A 55 -5.84 5.85 12.20
C GLU A 55 -7.16 5.04 12.19
N ARG A 56 -8.24 5.64 11.72
CA ARG A 56 -9.55 4.97 11.64
C ARG A 56 -9.57 3.81 10.67
N LEU A 57 -8.93 3.98 9.51
CA LEU A 57 -8.83 2.91 8.50
C LEU A 57 -7.97 1.75 8.98
N LYS A 58 -6.86 2.03 9.67
CA LYS A 58 -6.02 1.00 10.29
C LYS A 58 -6.84 0.12 11.23
N ASP A 59 -7.63 0.73 12.11
CA ASP A 59 -8.47 0.01 13.07
C ASP A 59 -9.58 -0.80 12.37
N ALA A 60 -10.21 -0.22 11.35
CA ALA A 60 -11.31 -0.84 10.65
C ALA A 60 -10.89 -1.98 9.71
N LEU A 61 -9.75 -1.83 9.04
CA LEU A 61 -9.28 -2.77 8.01
C LEU A 61 -8.28 -3.79 8.54
N GLY A 62 -7.70 -3.57 9.71
CA GLY A 62 -6.68 -4.45 10.29
C GLY A 62 -5.37 -4.52 9.48
N VAL A 63 -5.10 -3.51 8.63
CA VAL A 63 -3.88 -3.41 7.82
C VAL A 63 -3.12 -2.12 8.15
N ALA A 64 -1.82 -2.08 7.87
CA ALA A 64 -1.06 -0.86 7.98
C ALA A 64 -1.59 0.19 6.99
N VAL A 65 -1.74 1.44 7.43
CA VAL A 65 -2.13 2.57 6.57
C VAL A 65 -1.04 3.62 6.62
N VAL A 66 -0.51 4.00 5.45
CA VAL A 66 0.61 4.92 5.32
C VAL A 66 0.17 6.17 4.58
N VAL A 67 0.36 7.33 5.17
CA VAL A 67 0.16 8.62 4.50
C VAL A 67 1.45 9.03 3.81
N GLU A 68 1.38 9.29 2.51
CA GLU A 68 2.51 9.67 1.68
C GLU A 68 2.25 11.03 1.01
N ASN A 69 3.00 12.04 1.41
CA ASN A 69 2.90 13.37 0.83
C ASN A 69 3.74 13.47 -0.44
N ARG A 70 3.11 13.87 -1.55
CA ARG A 70 3.72 14.13 -2.85
C ARG A 70 3.32 15.53 -3.34
N PRO A 71 3.85 16.59 -2.69
CA PRO A 71 3.47 17.94 -3.02
C PRO A 71 4.02 18.37 -4.38
N GLY A 72 3.32 19.30 -5.02
CA GLY A 72 3.75 19.95 -6.24
C GLY A 72 2.65 20.14 -7.27
N ALA A 73 2.73 21.24 -7.98
CA ALA A 73 1.84 21.63 -9.07
C ALA A 73 0.34 21.49 -8.71
N GLY A 74 -0.07 21.90 -7.49
CA GLY A 74 -1.46 21.84 -7.06
C GLY A 74 -2.00 20.41 -6.88
N GLY A 75 -1.13 19.44 -6.57
CA GLY A 75 -1.51 18.03 -6.42
C GLY A 75 -1.34 17.18 -7.67
N GLN A 76 -0.92 17.79 -8.79
CA GLN A 76 -0.72 17.10 -10.07
C GLN A 76 0.29 15.97 -9.97
N ILE A 77 1.39 16.16 -9.22
CA ILE A 77 2.41 15.12 -9.03
C ILE A 77 1.84 13.90 -8.34
N ALA A 78 1.05 14.09 -7.27
CA ALA A 78 0.41 12.98 -6.58
C ALA A 78 -0.61 12.25 -7.46
N ALA A 79 -1.38 12.97 -8.28
CA ALA A 79 -2.31 12.39 -9.23
C ALA A 79 -1.60 11.51 -10.29
N GLN A 80 -0.44 11.94 -10.79
CA GLN A 80 0.38 11.14 -11.71
C GLN A 80 0.96 9.89 -11.03
N VAL A 81 1.34 9.98 -9.76
CA VAL A 81 1.79 8.83 -8.96
C VAL A 81 0.65 7.83 -8.77
N LEU A 82 -0.58 8.30 -8.47
CA LEU A 82 -1.75 7.44 -8.39
C LEU A 82 -1.99 6.69 -9.70
N LYS A 83 -2.00 7.41 -10.83
CA LYS A 83 -2.17 6.83 -12.17
C LYS A 83 -1.15 5.73 -12.47
N ALA A 84 0.09 5.90 -12.04
CA ALA A 84 1.16 4.92 -12.22
C ALA A 84 1.14 3.78 -11.20
N SER A 85 0.28 3.86 -10.17
CA SER A 85 0.16 2.83 -9.13
C SER A 85 -0.66 1.64 -9.63
N PRO A 86 -0.42 0.42 -9.09
CA PRO A 86 -1.26 -0.73 -9.40
C PRO A 86 -2.73 -0.48 -9.06
N PRO A 87 -3.68 -0.84 -9.94
CA PRO A 87 -5.12 -0.64 -9.71
C PRO A 87 -5.71 -1.77 -8.84
N ASP A 88 -5.08 -2.09 -7.73
CA ASP A 88 -5.44 -3.17 -6.82
C ASP A 88 -6.14 -2.68 -5.54
N GLY A 89 -6.49 -1.39 -5.47
CA GLY A 89 -7.15 -0.79 -4.31
C GLY A 89 -6.24 -0.51 -3.11
N THR A 90 -4.94 -0.76 -3.22
CA THR A 90 -3.98 -0.51 -2.13
C THR A 90 -3.41 0.90 -2.11
N THR A 91 -3.72 1.72 -3.12
CA THR A 91 -3.33 3.13 -3.17
C THR A 91 -4.56 4.00 -3.42
N VAL A 92 -4.81 4.92 -2.52
CA VAL A 92 -5.89 5.91 -2.63
C VAL A 92 -5.32 7.33 -2.61
N PHE A 93 -6.06 8.27 -3.14
CA PHE A 93 -5.65 9.67 -3.23
C PHE A 93 -6.63 10.57 -2.49
N LEU A 94 -6.15 11.26 -1.48
CA LEU A 94 -6.92 12.28 -0.79
C LEU A 94 -6.52 13.65 -1.33
N THR A 95 -7.46 14.32 -1.97
CA THR A 95 -7.23 15.59 -2.62
C THR A 95 -8.46 16.50 -2.54
N HIS A 96 -8.40 17.67 -3.18
CA HIS A 96 -9.52 18.57 -3.34
C HIS A 96 -9.97 18.66 -4.81
N ASP A 97 -11.08 19.34 -5.03
CA ASP A 97 -11.68 19.66 -6.32
C ASP A 97 -10.69 20.35 -7.27
N HIS A 98 -9.82 21.22 -6.76
CA HIS A 98 -8.79 21.88 -7.57
C HIS A 98 -7.98 20.89 -8.41
N THR A 99 -7.50 19.80 -7.80
CA THR A 99 -6.66 18.83 -8.50
C THR A 99 -7.45 17.98 -9.51
N ILE A 100 -8.68 17.61 -9.17
CA ILE A 100 -9.47 16.68 -10.00
C ILE A 100 -10.33 17.40 -11.03
N SER A 101 -10.92 18.56 -10.66
CA SER A 101 -11.90 19.24 -11.52
C SER A 101 -11.32 20.46 -12.24
N ILE A 102 -10.45 21.23 -11.58
CA ILE A 102 -9.96 22.51 -12.14
C ILE A 102 -8.69 22.32 -12.96
N LEU A 103 -7.66 21.65 -12.41
CA LEU A 103 -6.39 21.46 -13.09
C LEU A 103 -6.51 20.85 -14.50
N PRO A 104 -7.32 19.82 -14.74
CA PRO A 104 -7.48 19.25 -16.08
C PRO A 104 -8.06 20.22 -17.11
N LEU A 105 -8.79 21.25 -16.65
CA LEU A 105 -9.38 22.26 -17.54
C LEU A 105 -8.44 23.43 -17.88
N VAL A 106 -7.50 23.73 -16.97
CA VAL A 106 -6.63 24.92 -17.11
C VAL A 106 -5.19 24.57 -17.49
N VAL A 107 -4.77 23.35 -17.26
CA VAL A 107 -3.43 22.85 -17.63
C VAL A 107 -3.52 22.05 -18.91
N LYS A 108 -2.76 22.46 -19.93
CA LYS A 108 -2.81 21.83 -21.26
C LYS A 108 -2.49 20.33 -21.27
N ASN A 109 -1.64 19.88 -20.37
CA ASN A 109 -1.28 18.48 -20.23
C ASN A 109 -0.98 18.14 -18.77
N PRO A 110 -1.99 17.83 -17.94
CA PRO A 110 -1.79 17.49 -16.53
C PRO A 110 -1.16 16.11 -16.33
N GLY A 111 -1.10 15.26 -17.37
CA GLY A 111 -0.56 13.90 -17.29
C GLY A 111 -1.53 12.86 -16.74
N TYR A 112 -2.78 13.25 -16.46
CA TYR A 112 -3.86 12.37 -16.02
C TYR A 112 -5.22 12.90 -16.50
N GLN A 113 -6.19 11.99 -16.56
CA GLN A 113 -7.60 12.28 -16.88
C GLN A 113 -8.47 11.64 -15.78
N PRO A 114 -9.07 12.43 -14.88
CA PRO A 114 -9.76 11.89 -13.70
C PRO A 114 -10.84 10.85 -14.04
N ASP A 115 -11.65 11.12 -15.06
CA ASP A 115 -12.76 10.26 -15.47
C ASP A 115 -12.31 8.90 -16.07
N HIS A 116 -11.07 8.83 -16.54
CA HIS A 116 -10.50 7.64 -17.16
C HIS A 116 -9.50 6.90 -16.27
N ASP A 117 -8.69 7.65 -15.54
CA ASP A 117 -7.54 7.10 -14.83
C ASP A 117 -7.86 6.74 -13.37
N PHE A 118 -8.97 7.26 -12.81
CA PHE A 118 -9.31 7.06 -11.41
C PHE A 118 -10.70 6.48 -11.23
N VAL A 119 -10.85 5.69 -10.18
CA VAL A 119 -12.14 5.18 -9.70
C VAL A 119 -12.45 5.89 -8.39
N PRO A 120 -13.61 6.57 -8.26
CA PRO A 120 -14.02 7.24 -7.03
C PRO A 120 -14.40 6.26 -5.92
#